data_262e5c3ec519bc6b17d801b0a19a3122
#
_entry.id   262e5c3ec519bc6b17d801b0a19a3122
#
_cell.length_a   1.000
_cell.length_b   1.000
_cell.length_c   1.000
_cell.angle_alpha   90.00
_cell.angle_beta   90.00
_cell.angle_gamma   90.00
#
_symmetry.space_group_name_H-M   'P 1'
#
loop_
_entity.id
_entity.type
_entity.pdbx_description
1 polymer ?
#
loop_
_entity_poly.entity_id
_entity_poly.type
_entity_poly.pdbx_seq_one_letter_code
_entity_poly.pdbx_strand_id
1 'polypeptide(L)'
;MSKNLNISIIGVKGYPYIYGGYETFVKQISERLINDCNITVYCHRSLFSNRPKNVNGINLVYVPTIETKILSQPIHSFFSIIHACFSKSDIILVVNSANGPFGLLTKLFRIPTVINVDGLEWLRPKWKGLGSVYFKWASKMATLFYDQIINDSDEMRMVYLDLFKKDSRVIAYGANIRKSKSPDLINKWNLKQREYYLVIGRL
;
A
#
# COMPACT_ATOMS: atom_id res chain seq x y z
N MET A 1 10.18 16.78 -24.87
CA MET A 1 9.04 16.15 -24.16
C MET A 1 9.65 15.22 -23.12
N SER A 2 9.47 15.48 -21.82
CA SER A 2 9.86 14.53 -20.80
C SER A 2 9.01 13.27 -20.99
N LYS A 3 9.66 12.11 -21.03
CA LYS A 3 8.96 10.82 -21.11
C LYS A 3 8.16 10.64 -19.81
N ASN A 4 6.83 10.53 -19.89
CA ASN A 4 6.02 10.24 -18.72
C ASN A 4 6.43 8.88 -18.16
N LEU A 5 6.77 8.83 -16.87
CA LEU A 5 7.15 7.60 -16.18
C LEU A 5 5.97 6.62 -16.12
N ASN A 6 6.23 5.35 -16.39
CA ASN A 6 5.26 4.27 -16.22
C ASN A 6 5.43 3.67 -14.82
N ILE A 7 4.47 3.91 -13.94
CA ILE A 7 4.48 3.46 -12.55
C ILE A 7 3.47 2.32 -12.38
N SER A 8 3.95 1.16 -11.94
CA SER A 8 3.11 0.04 -11.54
C SER A 8 2.91 0.01 -10.02
N ILE A 9 1.66 -0.06 -9.56
CA ILE A 9 1.31 -0.08 -8.14
C ILE A 9 0.71 -1.44 -7.78
N ILE A 10 1.32 -2.11 -6.79
CA ILE A 10 1.02 -3.50 -6.40
C ILE A 10 0.86 -3.58 -4.87
N GLY A 11 0.03 -4.50 -4.40
CA GLY A 11 -0.13 -4.78 -2.97
C GLY A 11 -1.46 -4.32 -2.38
N VAL A 12 -2.38 -3.84 -3.21
CA VAL A 12 -3.76 -3.46 -2.83
C VAL A 12 -4.79 -4.41 -3.44
N LYS A 13 -6.01 -4.33 -2.93
CA LYS A 13 -7.16 -5.08 -3.50
C LYS A 13 -7.56 -4.58 -4.88
N GLY A 14 -7.30 -3.32 -5.18
CA GLY A 14 -7.51 -2.72 -6.48
C GLY A 14 -8.05 -1.29 -6.43
N TYR A 15 -8.28 -0.73 -7.62
CA TYR A 15 -8.78 0.62 -7.83
C TYR A 15 -10.07 0.57 -8.70
N PRO A 16 -11.10 1.35 -8.42
CA PRO A 16 -11.28 2.28 -7.28
C PRO A 16 -11.80 1.60 -5.99
N TYR A 17 -11.54 0.32 -5.80
CA TYR A 17 -12.00 -0.44 -4.66
C TYR A 17 -11.44 0.11 -3.35
N ILE A 18 -12.31 0.47 -2.40
CA ILE A 18 -11.91 1.02 -1.10
C ILE A 18 -12.21 -0.03 -0.02
N TYR A 19 -11.15 -0.69 0.44
CA TYR A 19 -11.21 -1.67 1.52
C TYR A 19 -10.55 -1.14 2.81
N GLY A 20 -9.45 -0.41 2.71
CA GLY A 20 -8.67 0.06 3.84
C GLY A 20 -7.76 1.24 3.52
N GLY A 21 -6.79 1.49 4.40
CA GLY A 21 -5.86 2.62 4.29
C GLY A 21 -5.02 2.59 3.03
N TYR A 22 -4.47 1.43 2.66
CA TYR A 22 -3.66 1.29 1.45
C TYR A 22 -4.45 1.56 0.17
N GLU A 23 -5.69 1.10 0.07
CA GLU A 23 -6.54 1.40 -1.09
C GLU A 23 -6.85 2.88 -1.19
N THR A 24 -7.09 3.54 -0.05
CA THR A 24 -7.28 5.00 0.01
C THR A 24 -6.00 5.73 -0.41
N PHE A 25 -4.84 5.31 0.09
CA PHE A 25 -3.54 5.86 -0.29
C PHE A 25 -3.30 5.70 -1.79
N VAL A 26 -3.44 4.50 -2.34
CA VAL A 26 -3.22 4.23 -3.76
C VAL A 26 -4.19 5.01 -4.63
N LYS A 27 -5.46 5.13 -4.23
CA LYS A 27 -6.42 5.99 -4.93
C LYS A 27 -5.94 7.43 -4.98
N GLN A 28 -5.59 8.01 -3.83
CA GLN A 28 -5.20 9.42 -3.74
C GLN A 28 -3.91 9.72 -4.50
N ILE A 29 -2.91 8.86 -4.43
CA ILE A 29 -1.65 9.07 -5.16
C ILE A 29 -1.84 8.90 -6.66
N SER A 30 -2.58 7.88 -7.10
CA SER A 30 -2.84 7.64 -8.52
C SER A 30 -3.59 8.80 -9.17
N GLU A 31 -4.67 9.28 -8.53
CA GLU A 31 -5.48 10.38 -9.04
C GLU A 31 -4.72 11.74 -9.08
N ARG A 32 -3.67 11.91 -8.26
CA ARG A 32 -2.85 13.13 -8.26
C ARG A 32 -1.69 13.08 -9.25
N LEU A 33 -1.15 11.89 -9.52
CA LEU A 33 0.00 11.73 -10.41
C LEU A 33 -0.38 11.45 -11.87
N ILE A 34 -1.68 11.30 -12.18
CA ILE A 34 -2.13 10.88 -13.51
C ILE A 34 -1.73 11.87 -14.63
N ASN A 35 -1.57 13.15 -14.31
CA ASN A 35 -1.16 14.15 -15.29
C ASN A 35 0.34 14.11 -15.60
N ASP A 36 1.14 13.55 -14.69
CA ASP A 36 2.60 13.53 -14.78
C ASP A 36 3.16 12.14 -15.11
N CYS A 37 2.39 11.08 -14.81
CA CYS A 37 2.83 9.70 -14.94
C CYS A 37 1.74 8.80 -15.55
N ASN A 38 2.16 7.74 -16.22
CA ASN A 38 1.27 6.66 -16.63
C ASN A 38 1.14 5.66 -15.46
N ILE A 39 -0.01 5.63 -14.83
CA ILE A 39 -0.25 4.78 -13.66
C ILE A 39 -0.94 3.48 -14.06
N THR A 40 -0.42 2.35 -13.58
CA THR A 40 -1.05 1.03 -13.67
C THR A 40 -1.27 0.45 -12.29
N VAL A 41 -2.51 0.14 -11.90
CA VAL A 41 -2.84 -0.49 -10.62
C VAL A 41 -3.21 -1.96 -10.84
N TYR A 42 -2.60 -2.85 -10.06
CA TYR A 42 -2.89 -4.28 -10.08
C TYR A 42 -4.04 -4.59 -9.13
N CYS A 43 -5.09 -5.24 -9.67
CA CYS A 43 -6.34 -5.50 -8.99
C CYS A 43 -6.59 -6.99 -8.81
N HIS A 44 -7.18 -7.40 -7.69
CA HIS A 44 -7.67 -8.76 -7.47
C HIS A 44 -8.85 -9.06 -8.41
N ARG A 45 -8.67 -9.96 -9.35
CA ARG A 45 -9.68 -10.25 -10.38
C ARG A 45 -11.04 -10.68 -9.81
N SER A 46 -11.03 -11.43 -8.72
CA SER A 46 -12.22 -11.97 -8.06
C SER A 46 -13.11 -10.90 -7.42
N LEU A 47 -12.54 -9.75 -7.06
CA LEU A 47 -13.28 -8.67 -6.38
C LEU A 47 -14.00 -7.72 -7.35
N PHE A 48 -13.83 -7.91 -8.66
CA PHE A 48 -14.42 -7.04 -9.69
C PHE A 48 -15.27 -7.86 -10.66
N SER A 49 -16.58 -7.64 -10.66
CA SER A 49 -17.50 -8.20 -11.65
C SER A 49 -17.30 -7.54 -13.02
N ASN A 50 -17.20 -6.20 -13.05
CA ASN A 50 -16.79 -5.45 -14.23
C ASN A 50 -15.30 -5.13 -14.18
N ARG A 51 -14.60 -5.31 -15.32
CA ARG A 51 -13.13 -5.20 -15.38
C ARG A 51 -12.69 -4.26 -16.51
N PRO A 52 -13.01 -2.96 -16.40
CA PRO A 52 -12.53 -1.98 -17.38
C PRO A 52 -11.00 -1.91 -17.36
N LYS A 53 -10.38 -1.77 -18.53
CA LYS A 53 -8.91 -1.65 -18.63
C LYS A 53 -8.40 -0.31 -18.16
N ASN A 54 -9.25 0.71 -18.12
CA ASN A 54 -8.89 2.07 -17.67
C ASN A 54 -10.08 2.69 -16.94
N VAL A 55 -9.78 3.36 -15.83
CA VAL A 55 -10.76 4.14 -15.04
C VAL A 55 -10.08 5.46 -14.66
N ASN A 56 -10.69 6.58 -15.00
CA ASN A 56 -10.17 7.92 -14.72
C ASN A 56 -8.72 8.14 -15.19
N GLY A 57 -8.33 7.55 -16.33
CA GLY A 57 -6.96 7.63 -16.87
C GLY A 57 -5.98 6.60 -16.28
N ILE A 58 -6.34 5.91 -15.20
CA ILE A 58 -5.52 4.89 -14.54
C ILE A 58 -5.73 3.54 -15.21
N ASN A 59 -4.66 2.89 -15.64
CA ASN A 59 -4.70 1.55 -16.22
C ASN A 59 -4.88 0.48 -15.15
N LEU A 60 -5.70 -0.54 -15.42
CA LEU A 60 -6.00 -1.61 -14.48
C LEU A 60 -5.62 -2.96 -15.06
N VAL A 61 -4.89 -3.74 -14.26
CA VAL A 61 -4.52 -5.12 -14.57
C VAL A 61 -5.14 -6.04 -13.53
N TYR A 62 -5.97 -6.98 -13.99
CA TYR A 62 -6.70 -7.89 -13.11
C TYR A 62 -6.00 -9.23 -13.03
N VAL A 63 -5.41 -9.50 -11.87
CA VAL A 63 -4.62 -10.70 -11.61
C VAL A 63 -5.46 -11.72 -10.85
N PRO A 64 -5.53 -12.98 -11.30
CA PRO A 64 -6.22 -14.03 -10.56
C PRO A 64 -5.52 -14.33 -9.25
N THR A 65 -6.31 -14.62 -8.22
CA THR A 65 -5.80 -15.00 -6.91
C THR A 65 -6.78 -15.94 -6.19
N ILE A 66 -6.33 -16.59 -5.13
CA ILE A 66 -7.15 -17.42 -4.25
C ILE A 66 -7.57 -16.57 -3.06
N GLU A 67 -8.85 -16.21 -2.97
CA GLU A 67 -9.36 -15.31 -1.93
C GLU A 67 -9.48 -16.03 -0.57
N THR A 68 -8.35 -16.13 0.12
CA THR A 68 -8.26 -16.58 1.51
C THR A 68 -7.61 -15.50 2.38
N LYS A 69 -7.76 -15.60 3.70
CA LYS A 69 -7.18 -14.63 4.64
C LYS A 69 -5.64 -14.55 4.58
N ILE A 70 -4.97 -15.63 4.18
CA ILE A 70 -3.50 -15.75 4.24
C ILE A 70 -2.90 -15.69 2.83
N LEU A 71 -3.44 -16.42 1.86
CA LEU A 71 -2.81 -16.60 0.55
C LEU A 71 -3.21 -15.55 -0.49
N SER A 72 -4.33 -14.89 -0.31
CA SER A 72 -4.87 -13.93 -1.27
C SER A 72 -3.81 -12.86 -1.65
N GLN A 73 -3.26 -12.16 -0.67
CA GLN A 73 -2.28 -11.10 -0.93
C GLN A 73 -0.94 -11.62 -1.48
N PRO A 74 -0.29 -12.67 -0.91
CA PRO A 74 0.96 -13.18 -1.47
C PRO A 74 0.83 -13.67 -2.91
N ILE A 75 -0.21 -14.43 -3.23
CA ILE A 75 -0.44 -14.95 -4.59
C ILE A 75 -0.68 -13.80 -5.57
N HIS A 76 -1.54 -12.86 -5.22
CA HIS A 76 -1.80 -11.68 -6.03
C HIS A 76 -0.51 -10.89 -6.29
N SER A 77 0.26 -10.58 -5.25
CA SER A 77 1.48 -9.78 -5.37
C SER A 77 2.55 -10.50 -6.19
N PHE A 78 2.71 -11.82 -6.01
CA PHE A 78 3.66 -12.61 -6.78
C PHE A 78 3.39 -12.51 -8.28
N PHE A 79 2.17 -12.84 -8.73
CA PHE A 79 1.83 -12.78 -10.16
C PHE A 79 1.80 -11.34 -10.69
N SER A 80 1.39 -10.36 -9.87
CA SER A 80 1.41 -8.95 -10.25
C SER A 80 2.83 -8.45 -10.50
N ILE A 81 3.77 -8.80 -9.64
CA ILE A 81 5.19 -8.41 -9.79
C ILE A 81 5.80 -9.09 -11.02
N ILE A 82 5.56 -10.37 -11.22
CA ILE A 82 6.02 -11.05 -12.43
C ILE A 82 5.48 -10.32 -13.68
N HIS A 83 4.18 -10.07 -13.75
CA HIS A 83 3.61 -9.35 -14.89
C HIS A 83 4.21 -7.95 -15.06
N ALA A 84 4.43 -7.21 -13.96
CA ALA A 84 5.04 -5.89 -14.00
C ALA A 84 6.50 -5.94 -14.49
N CYS A 85 7.24 -6.99 -14.17
CA CYS A 85 8.62 -7.19 -14.65
C CYS A 85 8.70 -7.38 -16.16
N PHE A 86 7.67 -7.95 -16.78
CA PHE A 86 7.59 -8.11 -18.24
C PHE A 86 6.84 -6.98 -18.94
N SER A 87 6.26 -6.05 -18.19
CA SER A 87 5.62 -4.85 -18.74
C SER A 87 6.61 -3.67 -18.80
N LYS A 88 6.20 -2.59 -19.45
CA LYS A 88 7.04 -1.38 -19.58
C LYS A 88 7.00 -0.51 -18.31
N SER A 89 7.24 -1.10 -17.14
CA SER A 89 7.31 -0.37 -15.87
C SER A 89 8.68 0.29 -15.72
N ASP A 90 8.70 1.61 -15.53
CA ASP A 90 9.93 2.33 -15.19
C ASP A 90 10.19 2.28 -13.67
N ILE A 91 9.13 2.22 -12.86
CA ILE A 91 9.17 2.10 -11.39
C ILE A 91 8.03 1.19 -10.92
N ILE A 92 8.29 0.37 -9.91
CA ILE A 92 7.25 -0.42 -9.22
C ILE A 92 7.11 0.08 -7.79
N LEU A 93 5.92 0.57 -7.42
CA LEU A 93 5.54 0.88 -6.04
C LEU A 93 4.78 -0.31 -5.46
N VAL A 94 5.32 -0.88 -4.41
CA VAL A 94 4.67 -1.96 -3.67
C VAL A 94 4.22 -1.43 -2.31
N VAL A 95 3.04 -1.80 -1.87
CA VAL A 95 2.54 -1.46 -0.54
C VAL A 95 2.45 -2.70 0.34
N ASN A 96 2.62 -2.51 1.65
CA ASN A 96 2.61 -3.53 2.69
C ASN A 96 3.90 -4.38 2.77
N SER A 97 4.47 -4.43 3.96
CA SER A 97 5.70 -5.16 4.28
C SER A 97 5.61 -6.68 4.04
N ALA A 98 4.41 -7.26 4.02
CA ALA A 98 4.21 -8.67 3.65
C ALA A 98 4.78 -9.01 2.25
N ASN A 99 4.92 -8.02 1.38
CA ASN A 99 5.43 -8.17 0.03
C ASN A 99 6.96 -8.08 -0.07
N GLY A 100 7.65 -7.93 1.06
CA GLY A 100 9.12 -7.82 1.13
C GLY A 100 9.88 -8.88 0.33
N PRO A 101 9.56 -10.18 0.43
CA PRO A 101 10.27 -11.23 -0.31
C PRO A 101 10.21 -11.06 -1.83
N PHE A 102 9.14 -10.50 -2.36
CA PHE A 102 8.93 -10.37 -3.81
C PHE A 102 9.81 -9.31 -4.47
N GLY A 103 10.43 -8.42 -3.70
CA GLY A 103 11.43 -7.48 -4.19
C GLY A 103 12.65 -8.17 -4.81
N LEU A 104 12.91 -9.44 -4.47
CA LEU A 104 13.94 -10.22 -5.13
C LEU A 104 13.69 -10.36 -6.65
N LEU A 105 12.44 -10.52 -7.06
CA LEU A 105 12.07 -10.63 -8.47
C LEU A 105 12.40 -9.33 -9.22
N THR A 106 11.94 -8.19 -8.71
CA THR A 106 12.20 -6.89 -9.36
C THR A 106 13.69 -6.56 -9.41
N LYS A 107 14.44 -6.95 -8.38
CA LYS A 107 15.91 -6.80 -8.34
C LYS A 107 16.60 -7.63 -9.42
N LEU A 108 16.14 -8.87 -9.66
CA LEU A 108 16.67 -9.72 -10.74
C LEU A 108 16.42 -9.09 -12.13
N PHE A 109 15.26 -8.45 -12.31
CA PHE A 109 14.92 -7.74 -13.54
C PHE A 109 15.50 -6.31 -13.61
N ARG A 110 16.19 -5.85 -12.57
CA ARG A 110 16.79 -4.51 -12.46
C ARG A 110 15.79 -3.37 -12.65
N ILE A 111 14.56 -3.55 -12.17
CA ILE A 111 13.53 -2.53 -12.20
C ILE A 111 13.55 -1.77 -10.87
N PRO A 112 13.68 -0.44 -10.88
CA PRO A 112 13.62 0.36 -9.67
C PRO A 112 12.33 0.11 -8.88
N THR A 113 12.49 -0.23 -7.59
CA THR A 113 11.35 -0.59 -6.74
C THR A 113 11.35 0.16 -5.44
N VAL A 114 10.16 0.57 -5.06
CA VAL A 114 9.88 1.25 -3.79
C VAL A 114 8.85 0.45 -3.02
N ILE A 115 9.06 0.25 -1.73
CA ILE A 115 8.05 -0.34 -0.86
C ILE A 115 7.59 0.67 0.19
N ASN A 116 6.26 0.84 0.29
CA ASN A 116 5.65 1.61 1.37
C ASN A 116 5.27 0.66 2.49
N VAL A 117 5.77 0.92 3.69
CA VAL A 117 5.50 0.16 4.90
C VAL A 117 4.90 1.08 5.95
N ASP A 118 3.70 0.73 6.40
CA ASP A 118 2.98 1.42 7.46
C ASP A 118 2.67 0.42 8.59
N GLY A 119 3.21 0.64 9.73
CA GLY A 119 2.97 -0.15 10.92
C GLY A 119 3.81 -1.43 11.05
N LEU A 120 3.92 -1.85 12.29
CA LEU A 120 4.66 -3.03 12.73
C LEU A 120 3.70 -4.22 12.78
N GLU A 121 3.42 -4.81 11.61
CA GLU A 121 2.43 -5.90 11.49
C GLU A 121 2.72 -7.07 12.44
N TRP A 122 3.99 -7.37 12.69
CA TRP A 122 4.39 -8.44 13.62
C TRP A 122 4.06 -8.16 15.08
N LEU A 123 3.73 -6.93 15.46
CA LEU A 123 3.27 -6.56 16.81
C LEU A 123 1.74 -6.55 16.92
N ARG A 124 1.02 -6.67 15.81
CA ARG A 124 -0.45 -6.64 15.85
C ARG A 124 -1.02 -7.94 16.42
N PRO A 125 -2.00 -7.85 17.35
CA PRO A 125 -2.59 -9.03 18.00
C PRO A 125 -3.18 -10.07 17.04
N LYS A 126 -3.62 -9.64 15.85
CA LYS A 126 -4.16 -10.55 14.82
C LYS A 126 -3.12 -11.49 14.21
N TRP A 127 -1.83 -11.15 14.32
CA TRP A 127 -0.72 -11.92 13.77
C TRP A 127 0.12 -12.55 14.89
N LYS A 128 -0.40 -13.64 15.50
CA LYS A 128 0.32 -14.40 16.53
C LYS A 128 1.10 -15.55 15.91
N GLY A 129 2.14 -16.02 16.62
CA GLY A 129 2.94 -17.18 16.22
C GLY A 129 3.62 -17.00 14.85
N LEU A 130 3.40 -17.92 13.93
CA LEU A 130 4.03 -17.94 12.61
C LEU A 130 3.75 -16.68 11.78
N GLY A 131 2.58 -16.07 11.95
CA GLY A 131 2.26 -14.81 11.26
C GLY A 131 3.17 -13.66 11.67
N SER A 132 3.43 -13.49 12.96
CA SER A 132 4.35 -12.47 13.48
C SER A 132 5.78 -12.72 12.96
N VAL A 133 6.25 -13.96 12.99
CA VAL A 133 7.57 -14.34 12.47
C VAL A 133 7.68 -14.03 10.97
N TYR A 134 6.66 -14.37 10.19
CA TYR A 134 6.62 -14.06 8.77
C TYR A 134 6.73 -12.55 8.50
N PHE A 135 5.91 -11.73 9.16
CA PHE A 135 5.93 -10.29 8.92
C PHE A 135 7.27 -9.65 9.29
N LYS A 136 7.89 -10.08 10.40
CA LYS A 136 9.21 -9.60 10.78
C LYS A 136 10.28 -10.00 9.74
N TRP A 137 10.25 -11.25 9.28
CA TRP A 137 11.12 -11.74 8.22
C TRP A 137 10.87 -11.02 6.89
N ALA A 138 9.61 -10.83 6.48
CA ALA A 138 9.27 -10.12 5.26
C ALA A 138 9.72 -8.65 5.29
N SER A 139 9.60 -7.98 6.43
CA SER A 139 10.14 -6.63 6.63
C SER A 139 11.65 -6.58 6.47
N LYS A 140 12.39 -7.59 6.99
CA LYS A 140 13.82 -7.71 6.74
C LYS A 140 14.11 -7.93 5.25
N MET A 141 13.34 -8.78 4.56
CA MET A 141 13.51 -8.98 3.10
C MET A 141 13.25 -7.68 2.32
N ALA A 142 12.28 -6.87 2.75
CA ALA A 142 12.05 -5.56 2.14
C ALA A 142 13.31 -4.67 2.20
N THR A 143 14.05 -4.68 3.31
CA THR A 143 15.28 -3.88 3.46
C THR A 143 16.43 -4.37 2.58
N LEU A 144 16.40 -5.61 2.13
CA LEU A 144 17.45 -6.21 1.31
C LEU A 144 17.17 -6.10 -0.20
N PHE A 145 15.90 -6.14 -0.59
CA PHE A 145 15.53 -6.32 -1.99
C PHE A 145 14.97 -5.07 -2.65
N TYR A 146 14.37 -4.15 -1.88
CA TYR A 146 13.85 -2.91 -2.43
C TYR A 146 14.92 -1.81 -2.43
N ASP A 147 14.90 -0.98 -3.48
CA ASP A 147 15.85 0.13 -3.61
C ASP A 147 15.56 1.21 -2.58
N GLN A 148 14.27 1.49 -2.35
CA GLN A 148 13.83 2.48 -1.37
C GLN A 148 12.67 1.97 -0.52
N ILE A 149 12.74 2.26 0.79
CA ILE A 149 11.65 2.07 1.74
C ILE A 149 11.04 3.43 2.05
N ILE A 150 9.71 3.50 2.05
CA ILE A 150 8.94 4.66 2.52
C ILE A 150 8.20 4.26 3.78
N ASN A 151 8.32 5.08 4.82
CA ASN A 151 7.58 4.99 6.07
C ASN A 151 6.67 6.20 6.21
N ASP A 152 5.60 6.08 6.99
CA ASP A 152 4.64 7.14 7.24
C ASP A 152 5.03 8.08 8.40
N SER A 153 5.99 7.66 9.24
CA SER A 153 6.45 8.45 10.39
C SER A 153 7.94 8.24 10.72
N ASP A 154 8.51 9.17 11.47
CA ASP A 154 9.89 9.07 11.96
C ASP A 154 10.06 7.92 12.96
N GLU A 155 9.05 7.60 13.76
CA GLU A 155 9.07 6.46 14.67
C GLU A 155 9.25 5.15 13.90
N MET A 156 8.51 4.97 12.79
CA MET A 156 8.66 3.80 11.92
C MET A 156 10.05 3.75 11.28
N ARG A 157 10.57 4.89 10.82
CA ARG A 157 11.93 5.00 10.30
C ARG A 157 12.96 4.55 11.33
N MET A 158 12.85 5.02 12.58
CA MET A 158 13.76 4.65 13.66
C MET A 158 13.72 3.16 13.95
N VAL A 159 12.53 2.54 13.98
CA VAL A 159 12.39 1.09 14.18
C VAL A 159 13.10 0.31 13.06
N TYR A 160 12.95 0.71 11.79
CA TYR A 160 13.62 0.04 10.68
C TYR A 160 15.15 0.23 10.73
N LEU A 161 15.61 1.42 11.11
CA LEU A 161 17.03 1.71 11.30
C LEU A 161 17.63 0.88 12.43
N ASP A 162 16.95 0.79 13.57
CA ASP A 162 17.44 0.06 14.74
C ASP A 162 17.45 -1.45 14.53
N LEU A 163 16.36 -2.02 14.02
CA LEU A 163 16.22 -3.47 13.87
C LEU A 163 16.94 -4.04 12.64
N PHE A 164 16.92 -3.31 11.53
CA PHE A 164 17.40 -3.83 10.24
C PHE A 164 18.60 -3.07 9.70
N LYS A 165 19.06 -2.00 10.39
CA LYS A 165 20.18 -1.14 9.97
C LYS A 165 19.99 -0.56 8.57
N LYS A 166 18.73 -0.31 8.18
CA LYS A 166 18.33 0.26 6.90
C LYS A 166 17.58 1.55 7.12
N ASP A 167 18.11 2.64 6.60
CA ASP A 167 17.43 3.93 6.59
C ASP A 167 16.31 3.93 5.55
N SER A 168 15.28 4.75 5.78
CA SER A 168 14.09 4.85 4.94
C SER A 168 13.65 6.32 4.82
N ARG A 169 12.84 6.60 3.81
CA ARG A 169 12.30 7.93 3.60
C ARG A 169 10.96 8.09 4.27
N VAL A 170 10.81 9.12 5.09
CA VAL A 170 9.53 9.45 5.72
C VAL A 170 8.69 10.27 4.74
N ILE A 171 7.52 9.76 4.41
CA ILE A 171 6.48 10.45 3.64
C ILE A 171 5.15 10.20 4.35
N ALA A 172 4.76 11.16 5.18
CA ALA A 172 3.52 11.06 5.96
C ALA A 172 2.28 11.05 5.06
N TYR A 173 1.27 10.29 5.47
CA TYR A 173 -0.02 10.33 4.81
C TYR A 173 -0.69 11.69 5.02
N GLY A 174 -1.21 12.24 3.93
CA GLY A 174 -1.99 13.46 3.97
C GLY A 174 -3.45 13.22 4.36
N ALA A 175 -4.13 14.28 4.77
CA ALA A 175 -5.56 14.28 5.00
C ALA A 175 -6.23 15.48 4.32
N ASN A 176 -7.45 15.26 3.84
CA ASN A 176 -8.28 16.36 3.36
C ASN A 176 -8.99 17.00 4.55
N ILE A 177 -8.65 18.25 4.84
CA ILE A 177 -9.32 19.02 5.91
C ILE A 177 -10.76 19.29 5.49
N ARG A 178 -11.71 18.76 6.24
CA ARG A 178 -13.14 18.97 6.04
C ARG A 178 -13.74 19.60 7.27
N LYS A 179 -14.50 20.68 7.10
CA LYS A 179 -15.35 21.22 8.16
C LYS A 179 -16.65 20.42 8.20
N SER A 180 -17.10 20.06 9.40
CA SER A 180 -18.40 19.44 9.57
C SER A 180 -19.50 20.40 9.12
N LYS A 181 -20.48 19.86 8.38
CA LYS A 181 -21.71 20.60 8.01
C LYS A 181 -22.75 20.58 9.13
N SER A 182 -22.59 19.71 10.11
CA SER A 182 -23.53 19.49 11.22
C SER A 182 -22.77 19.23 12.53
N PRO A 183 -22.11 20.26 13.08
CA PRO A 183 -21.32 20.11 14.31
C PRO A 183 -22.18 19.65 15.50
N ASP A 184 -23.46 19.98 15.51
CA ASP A 184 -24.41 19.66 16.60
C ASP A 184 -24.80 18.18 16.67
N LEU A 185 -24.38 17.37 15.70
CA LEU A 185 -24.65 15.91 15.73
C LEU A 185 -24.07 15.23 16.98
N ILE A 186 -23.01 15.78 17.58
CA ILE A 186 -22.43 15.24 18.81
C ILE A 186 -23.36 15.33 20.01
N ASN A 187 -24.33 16.25 19.99
CA ASN A 187 -25.32 16.43 21.06
C ASN A 187 -26.20 15.18 21.26
N LYS A 188 -26.34 14.34 20.21
CA LYS A 188 -27.08 13.05 20.28
C LYS A 188 -26.46 12.08 21.30
N TRP A 189 -25.18 12.25 21.62
CA TRP A 189 -24.45 11.43 22.60
C TRP A 189 -24.13 12.22 23.88
N ASN A 190 -24.81 13.34 24.12
CA ASN A 190 -24.55 14.24 25.25
C ASN A 190 -23.09 14.73 25.30
N LEU A 191 -22.44 14.83 24.13
CA LEU A 191 -21.09 15.32 24.04
C LEU A 191 -21.07 16.81 23.71
N LYS A 192 -20.11 17.54 24.29
CA LYS A 192 -19.88 18.94 23.98
C LYS A 192 -18.57 19.12 23.25
N GLN A 193 -18.49 20.15 22.41
CA GLN A 193 -17.29 20.46 21.65
C GLN A 193 -16.09 20.65 22.59
N ARG A 194 -14.97 19.96 22.30
CA ARG A 194 -13.71 19.97 23.07
C ARG A 194 -13.78 19.37 24.50
N GLU A 195 -14.88 18.68 24.84
CA GLU A 195 -15.03 18.02 26.15
C GLU A 195 -15.01 16.49 26.04
N TYR A 196 -14.47 15.91 24.97
CA TYR A 196 -14.38 14.46 24.78
C TYR A 196 -13.12 14.05 24.02
N TYR A 197 -12.71 12.81 24.23
CA TYR A 197 -11.66 12.16 23.43
C TYR A 197 -12.30 11.30 22.36
N LEU A 198 -11.81 11.40 21.13
CA LEU A 198 -12.31 10.61 20.00
C LEU A 198 -11.25 9.61 19.55
N VAL A 199 -11.59 8.33 19.56
CA VAL A 199 -10.78 7.26 18.95
C VAL A 199 -11.53 6.72 17.76
N ILE A 200 -10.92 6.78 16.58
CA ILE A 200 -11.48 6.25 15.33
C ILE A 200 -10.58 5.13 14.84
N GLY A 201 -11.13 3.93 14.71
CA GLY A 201 -10.37 2.78 14.26
C GLY A 201 -11.28 1.62 13.88
N ARG A 202 -10.65 0.57 13.34
CA ARG A 202 -11.32 -0.71 13.12
C ARG A 202 -11.17 -1.53 14.40
N LEU A 203 -12.28 -2.00 14.93
CA LEU A 203 -12.34 -2.97 16.04
C LEU A 203 -12.06 -4.39 15.55
#